data_5a64f268a807316e1eeeb443d0d5b464
#
_entry.id   5a64f268a807316e1eeeb443d0d5b464
#
_cell.length_a   1.000
_cell.length_b   1.000
_cell.length_c   1.000
_cell.angle_alpha   90.00
_cell.angle_beta   90.00
_cell.angle_gamma   90.00
#
_symmetry.space_group_name_H-M   'P 1'
#
loop_
_entity.id
_entity.type
_entity.pdbx_description
1 polymer ?
#
loop_
_entity_poly.entity_id
_entity_poly.type
_entity_poly.pdbx_seq_one_letter_code
_entity_poly.pdbx_strand_id
1 'polypeptide(L)'
;MPAATLPTLSDAANSPRFACPVQYKYISRFMSVDSGHRGDDLHAAEGTEIYAAADGVVLAAQEHYSWGNFVEIDHGTDADGLRWVTLYAHMKSCAVVPGQTVTAGQVIGYVGSTGYATGNSCHFEMRVNGTLVEPRYFTAYEGSDAAELTQEKADEILAEAVRNASSAQVTAADGAAALSGVELFTLPVAPPPQVSGYDPENGHPGIDFAAEEGAEVYAVADGIVTTADYDAEKGNYVVLDHGGGRETEYQHLKSSLVSAGQSVVQCQVLGYVGSTGNSTGPHLHFEARQDSAPADLTGTALLAE
;
A
#
# COMPACT_ATOMS: atom_id res chain seq x y z
N MET A 1 3.03 -14.23 23.27
CA MET A 1 3.74 -15.36 22.65
C MET A 1 4.62 -14.78 21.59
N PRO A 2 5.88 -15.22 21.38
CA PRO A 2 6.64 -14.72 20.25
C PRO A 2 5.89 -15.11 18.97
N ALA A 3 5.83 -14.18 17.99
CA ALA A 3 5.29 -14.46 16.67
C ALA A 3 6.01 -15.69 16.10
N ALA A 4 5.25 -16.61 15.49
CA ALA A 4 5.87 -17.74 14.80
C ALA A 4 6.78 -17.19 13.71
N THR A 5 8.03 -17.65 13.68
CA THR A 5 8.99 -17.21 12.69
C THR A 5 8.60 -17.81 11.34
N LEU A 6 8.43 -17.00 10.31
CA LEU A 6 8.25 -17.48 8.95
C LEU A 6 9.46 -18.36 8.54
N PRO A 7 9.26 -19.44 7.78
CA PRO A 7 10.37 -20.25 7.29
C PRO A 7 11.35 -19.41 6.45
N THR A 8 12.65 -19.69 6.57
CA THR A 8 13.69 -19.03 5.78
C THR A 8 13.64 -19.48 4.32
N LEU A 9 14.23 -18.69 3.41
CA LEU A 9 14.40 -19.10 2.01
C LEU A 9 15.22 -20.39 1.87
N SER A 10 16.23 -20.57 2.76
CA SER A 10 17.05 -21.77 2.78
C SER A 10 16.29 -23.04 3.15
N ASP A 11 15.21 -22.90 3.94
CA ASP A 11 14.35 -24.01 4.34
C ASP A 11 13.26 -24.31 3.29
N ALA A 12 13.03 -23.38 2.36
CA ALA A 12 11.86 -23.31 1.50
C ALA A 12 12.13 -23.56 0.01
N ALA A 13 13.29 -24.09 -0.36
CA ALA A 13 13.64 -24.33 -1.78
C ALA A 13 12.57 -25.13 -2.57
N ASN A 14 11.50 -25.62 -1.91
CA ASN A 14 10.36 -26.28 -2.54
C ASN A 14 9.05 -26.18 -1.72
N SER A 15 8.93 -25.27 -0.75
CA SER A 15 7.70 -25.14 0.05
C SER A 15 7.25 -23.70 0.09
N PRO A 16 5.98 -23.42 -0.22
CA PRO A 16 5.44 -22.08 -0.13
C PRO A 16 5.48 -21.57 1.31
N ARG A 17 5.85 -20.30 1.51
CA ARG A 17 5.95 -19.66 2.82
C ARG A 17 4.59 -19.34 3.42
N PHE A 18 3.60 -19.12 2.56
CA PHE A 18 2.27 -18.65 2.90
C PHE A 18 1.22 -19.65 2.46
N ALA A 19 0.21 -19.84 3.31
CA ALA A 19 -0.98 -20.61 2.93
C ALA A 19 -1.79 -19.85 1.89
N CYS A 20 -2.51 -20.57 1.01
CA CYS A 20 -3.49 -19.95 0.14
C CYS A 20 -4.60 -19.29 0.97
N PRO A 21 -4.90 -17.99 0.75
CA PRO A 21 -5.79 -17.25 1.63
C PRO A 21 -7.27 -17.58 1.44
N VAL A 22 -7.65 -18.22 0.35
CA VAL A 22 -9.05 -18.52 0.04
C VAL A 22 -9.19 -19.81 -0.78
N GLN A 23 -10.26 -20.56 -0.55
CA GLN A 23 -10.60 -21.66 -1.44
C GLN A 23 -11.22 -21.11 -2.73
N TYR A 24 -10.40 -20.95 -3.77
CA TYR A 24 -10.77 -20.34 -5.03
C TYR A 24 -11.16 -21.37 -6.09
N LYS A 25 -11.85 -20.92 -7.16
CA LYS A 25 -12.19 -21.73 -8.33
C LYS A 25 -11.14 -21.60 -9.44
N TYR A 26 -10.63 -20.40 -9.64
CA TYR A 26 -9.59 -20.04 -10.61
C TYR A 26 -9.00 -18.69 -10.22
N ILE A 27 -7.80 -18.42 -10.69
CA ILE A 27 -7.16 -17.10 -10.63
C ILE A 27 -7.41 -16.44 -11.99
N SER A 28 -8.12 -15.30 -11.98
CA SER A 28 -8.45 -14.59 -13.23
C SER A 28 -7.32 -13.73 -13.72
N ARG A 29 -6.46 -13.29 -12.80
CA ARG A 29 -5.38 -12.36 -13.05
C ARG A 29 -4.27 -12.60 -12.05
N PHE A 30 -3.05 -12.78 -12.53
CA PHE A 30 -1.86 -12.75 -11.68
C PHE A 30 -1.32 -11.33 -11.61
N MET A 31 -0.54 -11.04 -10.55
CA MET A 31 0.23 -9.81 -10.45
C MET A 31 1.04 -9.60 -11.74
N SER A 32 1.06 -8.35 -12.24
CA SER A 32 1.82 -7.97 -13.43
C SER A 32 2.16 -6.50 -13.39
N VAL A 33 3.45 -6.21 -13.30
CA VAL A 33 3.98 -4.83 -13.33
C VAL A 33 3.59 -4.12 -14.63
N ASP A 34 3.67 -4.83 -15.77
CA ASP A 34 3.37 -4.26 -17.09
C ASP A 34 1.91 -3.79 -17.25
N SER A 35 0.99 -4.45 -16.56
CA SER A 35 -0.44 -4.09 -16.59
C SER A 35 -0.89 -3.25 -15.39
N GLY A 36 0.01 -2.89 -14.48
CA GLY A 36 -0.32 -2.20 -13.25
C GLY A 36 -1.10 -3.06 -12.24
N HIS A 37 -1.27 -4.37 -12.47
CA HIS A 37 -2.01 -5.26 -11.57
C HIS A 37 -1.12 -5.73 -10.41
N ARG A 38 -1.48 -5.35 -9.20
CA ARG A 38 -0.62 -5.39 -8.01
C ARG A 38 -0.65 -6.69 -7.21
N GLY A 39 -1.59 -7.57 -7.48
CA GLY A 39 -1.78 -8.82 -6.75
C GLY A 39 -2.41 -9.90 -7.62
N ASP A 40 -2.81 -10.98 -6.99
CA ASP A 40 -3.51 -12.08 -7.64
C ASP A 40 -5.01 -12.04 -7.33
N ASP A 41 -5.87 -12.15 -8.34
CA ASP A 41 -7.32 -12.14 -8.18
C ASP A 41 -7.87 -13.57 -8.09
N LEU A 42 -8.14 -14.03 -6.87
CA LEU A 42 -8.62 -15.37 -6.58
C LEU A 42 -10.16 -15.39 -6.55
N HIS A 43 -10.78 -15.89 -7.61
CA HIS A 43 -12.25 -15.97 -7.73
C HIS A 43 -12.85 -17.05 -6.86
N ALA A 44 -13.82 -16.65 -6.00
CA ALA A 44 -14.61 -17.55 -5.16
C ALA A 44 -16.06 -17.06 -5.04
N ALA A 45 -16.92 -17.87 -4.46
CA ALA A 45 -18.29 -17.44 -4.21
C ALA A 45 -18.34 -16.33 -3.15
N GLU A 46 -19.28 -15.40 -3.28
CA GLU A 46 -19.52 -14.40 -2.24
C GLU A 46 -19.76 -15.06 -0.89
N GLY A 47 -19.10 -14.53 0.15
CA GLY A 47 -19.18 -15.06 1.50
C GLY A 47 -18.26 -16.26 1.78
N THR A 48 -17.44 -16.70 0.80
CA THR A 48 -16.36 -17.67 1.07
C THR A 48 -15.40 -17.05 2.09
N GLU A 49 -14.97 -17.85 3.07
CA GLU A 49 -14.03 -17.41 4.10
C GLU A 49 -12.67 -17.07 3.48
N ILE A 50 -12.08 -15.95 3.94
CA ILE A 50 -10.72 -15.54 3.65
C ILE A 50 -9.91 -15.75 4.93
N TYR A 51 -8.74 -16.36 4.79
CA TYR A 51 -7.88 -16.76 5.89
C TYR A 51 -6.57 -15.99 5.88
N ALA A 52 -6.01 -15.73 7.07
CA ALA A 52 -4.65 -15.23 7.18
C ALA A 52 -3.67 -16.24 6.59
N ALA A 53 -2.84 -15.81 5.64
CA ALA A 53 -1.90 -16.67 4.93
C ALA A 53 -0.72 -17.13 5.81
N ALA A 54 -0.43 -16.39 6.90
CA ALA A 54 0.55 -16.71 7.93
C ALA A 54 0.15 -16.05 9.26
N ASP A 55 0.87 -16.38 10.34
CA ASP A 55 0.76 -15.67 11.63
C ASP A 55 1.14 -14.20 11.45
N GLY A 56 0.49 -13.29 12.20
CA GLY A 56 0.83 -11.87 12.11
C GLY A 56 -0.04 -10.97 12.97
N VAL A 57 0.11 -9.66 12.73
CA VAL A 57 -0.68 -8.61 13.37
C VAL A 57 -1.42 -7.81 12.29
N VAL A 58 -2.70 -7.62 12.47
CA VAL A 58 -3.53 -6.81 11.56
C VAL A 58 -3.09 -5.36 11.64
N LEU A 59 -2.61 -4.81 10.52
CA LEU A 59 -2.25 -3.40 10.38
C LEU A 59 -3.49 -2.55 10.09
N ALA A 60 -4.30 -3.01 9.14
CA ALA A 60 -5.54 -2.35 8.72
C ALA A 60 -6.68 -3.35 8.52
N ALA A 61 -7.90 -2.94 8.82
CA ALA A 61 -9.15 -3.63 8.51
C ALA A 61 -10.23 -2.55 8.34
N GLN A 62 -10.42 -2.08 7.11
CA GLN A 62 -11.23 -0.90 6.81
C GLN A 62 -11.73 -0.92 5.35
N GLU A 63 -12.46 0.11 4.94
CA GLU A 63 -12.86 0.33 3.56
C GLU A 63 -11.91 1.30 2.86
N HIS A 64 -11.63 1.06 1.59
CA HIS A 64 -10.89 1.93 0.69
C HIS A 64 -11.60 1.99 -0.66
N TYR A 65 -11.57 3.13 -1.34
CA TYR A 65 -12.31 3.35 -2.59
C TYR A 65 -11.98 2.32 -3.69
N SER A 66 -10.72 1.91 -3.83
CA SER A 66 -10.27 0.96 -4.85
C SER A 66 -10.34 -0.48 -4.35
N TRP A 67 -9.76 -0.78 -3.19
CA TRP A 67 -9.73 -2.13 -2.61
C TRP A 67 -11.05 -2.57 -1.99
N GLY A 68 -12.02 -1.65 -1.79
CA GLY A 68 -13.21 -1.93 -1.02
C GLY A 68 -12.87 -2.27 0.42
N ASN A 69 -13.61 -3.17 1.05
CA ASN A 69 -13.21 -3.68 2.36
C ASN A 69 -11.94 -4.51 2.21
N PHE A 70 -10.93 -4.20 3.01
CA PHE A 70 -9.64 -4.90 2.97
C PHE A 70 -9.08 -5.15 4.36
N VAL A 71 -8.20 -6.14 4.44
CA VAL A 71 -7.36 -6.44 5.60
C VAL A 71 -5.90 -6.44 5.17
N GLU A 72 -5.04 -5.83 5.95
CA GLU A 72 -3.59 -5.88 5.78
C GLU A 72 -2.95 -6.48 7.03
N ILE A 73 -1.99 -7.40 6.85
CA ILE A 73 -1.35 -8.14 7.94
C ILE A 73 0.16 -8.04 7.83
N ASP A 74 0.81 -7.61 8.92
CA ASP A 74 2.25 -7.69 9.10
C ASP A 74 2.63 -9.04 9.71
N HIS A 75 3.42 -9.81 9.00
CA HIS A 75 3.91 -11.12 9.43
C HIS A 75 5.26 -11.02 10.18
N GLY A 76 5.76 -9.78 10.39
CA GLY A 76 7.05 -9.53 11.00
C GLY A 76 8.22 -9.79 10.06
N THR A 77 9.40 -9.87 10.67
CA THR A 77 10.66 -10.07 9.96
C THR A 77 11.08 -11.53 10.07
N ASP A 78 11.38 -12.16 8.94
CA ASP A 78 11.84 -13.54 8.90
C ASP A 78 13.33 -13.68 9.32
N ALA A 79 13.83 -14.91 9.29
CA ALA A 79 15.22 -15.19 9.68
C ALA A 79 16.28 -14.61 8.72
N ASP A 80 15.86 -14.26 7.51
CA ASP A 80 16.71 -13.61 6.49
C ASP A 80 16.69 -12.07 6.63
N GLY A 81 15.95 -11.53 7.63
CA GLY A 81 15.82 -10.10 7.88
C GLY A 81 14.81 -9.39 6.98
N LEU A 82 13.93 -10.13 6.30
CA LEU A 82 12.93 -9.61 5.37
C LEU A 82 11.57 -9.46 6.07
N ARG A 83 11.02 -8.24 6.09
CA ARG A 83 9.67 -7.99 6.61
C ARG A 83 8.62 -8.28 5.54
N TRP A 84 7.61 -9.09 5.92
CA TRP A 84 6.54 -9.52 5.04
C TRP A 84 5.21 -8.91 5.44
N VAL A 85 4.49 -8.42 4.45
CA VAL A 85 3.13 -7.88 4.60
C VAL A 85 2.24 -8.48 3.52
N THR A 86 1.01 -8.86 3.87
CA THR A 86 -0.02 -9.30 2.92
C THR A 86 -1.26 -8.42 3.01
N LEU A 87 -1.93 -8.22 1.86
CA LEU A 87 -3.17 -7.47 1.76
C LEU A 87 -4.23 -8.34 1.06
N TYR A 88 -5.45 -8.28 1.59
CA TYR A 88 -6.62 -9.05 1.13
C TYR A 88 -7.76 -8.06 0.88
N ALA A 89 -8.17 -7.90 -0.38
CA ALA A 89 -9.13 -6.86 -0.78
C ALA A 89 -10.41 -7.40 -1.43
N HIS A 90 -11.31 -6.48 -1.77
CA HIS A 90 -12.64 -6.71 -2.34
C HIS A 90 -13.56 -7.51 -1.43
N MET A 91 -13.28 -7.51 -0.13
CA MET A 91 -14.04 -8.29 0.84
C MET A 91 -15.49 -7.79 0.96
N LYS A 92 -16.41 -8.70 1.23
CA LYS A 92 -17.77 -8.37 1.67
C LYS A 92 -17.74 -7.68 3.04
N SER A 93 -16.92 -8.22 3.95
CA SER A 93 -16.70 -7.67 5.29
C SER A 93 -15.41 -8.22 5.90
N CYS A 94 -14.76 -7.41 6.74
CA CYS A 94 -13.67 -7.83 7.60
C CYS A 94 -14.21 -8.53 8.86
N ALA A 95 -13.49 -9.53 9.39
CA ALA A 95 -13.81 -10.26 10.61
C ALA A 95 -12.79 -10.01 11.73
N VAL A 96 -11.83 -9.11 11.51
CA VAL A 96 -10.76 -8.74 12.42
C VAL A 96 -10.67 -7.22 12.54
N VAL A 97 -9.89 -6.73 13.50
CA VAL A 97 -9.68 -5.29 13.74
C VAL A 97 -8.18 -4.97 13.79
N PRO A 98 -7.77 -3.72 13.51
CA PRO A 98 -6.38 -3.31 13.61
C PRO A 98 -5.79 -3.58 15.00
N GLY A 99 -4.53 -4.03 15.03
CA GLY A 99 -3.81 -4.45 16.25
C GLY A 99 -4.11 -5.88 16.70
N GLN A 100 -5.08 -6.56 16.11
CA GLN A 100 -5.39 -7.97 16.46
C GLN A 100 -4.27 -8.90 15.97
N THR A 101 -3.80 -9.80 16.85
CA THR A 101 -2.93 -10.91 16.44
C THR A 101 -3.79 -11.99 15.80
N VAL A 102 -3.35 -12.51 14.67
CA VAL A 102 -3.97 -13.61 13.92
C VAL A 102 -2.98 -14.75 13.73
N THR A 103 -3.49 -15.96 13.57
CA THR A 103 -2.71 -17.14 13.23
C THR A 103 -3.00 -17.59 11.80
N ALA A 104 -2.05 -18.27 11.15
CA ALA A 104 -2.25 -18.87 9.84
C ALA A 104 -3.54 -19.72 9.82
N GLY A 105 -4.36 -19.52 8.79
CA GLY A 105 -5.65 -20.21 8.66
C GLY A 105 -6.78 -19.63 9.52
N GLN A 106 -6.57 -18.57 10.28
CA GLN A 106 -7.64 -17.86 10.97
C GLN A 106 -8.49 -17.08 9.96
N VAL A 107 -9.82 -17.15 10.10
CA VAL A 107 -10.74 -16.33 9.28
C VAL A 107 -10.53 -14.85 9.59
N ILE A 108 -10.27 -14.06 8.54
CA ILE A 108 -10.05 -12.60 8.62
C ILE A 108 -11.13 -11.80 7.90
N GLY A 109 -11.96 -12.46 7.10
CA GLY A 109 -13.09 -11.84 6.40
C GLY A 109 -13.72 -12.77 5.39
N TYR A 110 -14.51 -12.19 4.48
CA TYR A 110 -15.32 -12.95 3.54
C TYR A 110 -15.23 -12.34 2.14
N VAL A 111 -15.16 -13.19 1.12
CA VAL A 111 -15.12 -12.80 -0.29
C VAL A 111 -16.34 -11.94 -0.64
N GLY A 112 -16.10 -10.88 -1.36
CA GLY A 112 -17.11 -9.97 -1.89
C GLY A 112 -16.71 -9.41 -3.25
N SER A 113 -17.24 -8.24 -3.56
CA SER A 113 -16.98 -7.48 -4.80
C SER A 113 -17.06 -5.98 -4.51
N THR A 114 -16.47 -5.54 -3.38
CA THR A 114 -16.43 -4.14 -2.98
C THR A 114 -15.25 -3.42 -3.65
N GLY A 115 -15.28 -2.09 -3.71
CA GLY A 115 -14.28 -1.31 -4.42
C GLY A 115 -14.33 -1.49 -5.94
N TYR A 116 -13.18 -1.51 -6.61
CA TYR A 116 -13.09 -1.65 -8.08
C TYR A 116 -13.06 -3.11 -8.56
N ALA A 117 -13.74 -4.00 -7.87
CA ALA A 117 -13.83 -5.39 -8.28
C ALA A 117 -14.75 -5.56 -9.50
N THR A 118 -14.36 -6.41 -10.45
CA THR A 118 -15.20 -6.81 -11.60
C THR A 118 -16.07 -8.04 -11.32
N GLY A 119 -15.96 -8.62 -10.11
CA GLY A 119 -16.70 -9.80 -9.66
C GLY A 119 -16.22 -10.28 -8.30
N ASN A 120 -16.84 -11.32 -7.79
CA ASN A 120 -16.51 -11.86 -6.47
C ASN A 120 -15.12 -12.51 -6.47
N SER A 121 -14.18 -11.90 -5.75
CA SER A 121 -12.79 -12.34 -5.65
C SER A 121 -12.15 -11.89 -4.34
N CYS A 122 -11.07 -12.54 -3.97
CA CYS A 122 -10.08 -12.01 -3.04
C CYS A 122 -8.90 -11.50 -3.89
N HIS A 123 -8.68 -10.20 -3.92
CA HIS A 123 -7.46 -9.62 -4.45
C HIS A 123 -6.38 -9.76 -3.38
N PHE A 124 -5.28 -10.41 -3.71
CA PHE A 124 -4.23 -10.78 -2.76
C PHE A 124 -2.89 -10.19 -3.17
N GLU A 125 -2.37 -9.26 -2.38
CA GLU A 125 -1.06 -8.65 -2.58
C GLU A 125 -0.05 -9.17 -1.54
N MET A 126 1.22 -9.12 -1.91
CA MET A 126 2.32 -9.48 -1.02
C MET A 126 3.46 -8.48 -1.17
N ARG A 127 4.06 -8.07 -0.04
CA ARG A 127 5.19 -7.15 -0.01
C ARG A 127 6.32 -7.67 0.84
N VAL A 128 7.54 -7.40 0.39
CA VAL A 128 8.80 -7.63 1.12
C VAL A 128 9.51 -6.30 1.30
N ASN A 129 9.77 -5.90 2.53
CA ASN A 129 10.39 -4.60 2.85
C ASN A 129 9.69 -3.42 2.17
N GLY A 130 8.34 -3.48 2.03
CA GLY A 130 7.51 -2.48 1.36
C GLY A 130 7.40 -2.63 -0.16
N THR A 131 8.20 -3.47 -0.81
CA THR A 131 8.16 -3.71 -2.26
C THR A 131 7.21 -4.84 -2.62
N LEU A 132 6.33 -4.63 -3.60
CA LEU A 132 5.44 -5.67 -4.14
C LEU A 132 6.23 -6.82 -4.74
N VAL A 133 5.78 -8.04 -4.44
CA VAL A 133 6.32 -9.27 -5.02
C VAL A 133 5.18 -10.16 -5.51
N GLU A 134 5.44 -10.96 -6.55
CA GLU A 134 4.43 -11.86 -7.13
C GLU A 134 4.01 -12.94 -6.12
N PRO A 135 2.74 -12.93 -5.62
CA PRO A 135 2.29 -13.87 -4.59
C PRO A 135 2.43 -15.33 -5.02
N ARG A 136 2.27 -15.62 -6.33
CA ARG A 136 2.32 -16.99 -6.89
C ARG A 136 3.61 -17.75 -6.60
N TYR A 137 4.72 -17.06 -6.31
CA TYR A 137 6.00 -17.70 -5.97
C TYR A 137 6.13 -18.05 -4.50
N PHE A 138 5.35 -17.43 -3.64
CA PHE A 138 5.48 -17.56 -2.18
C PHE A 138 4.25 -18.18 -1.51
N THR A 139 3.17 -18.42 -2.27
CA THR A 139 1.88 -18.89 -1.76
C THR A 139 1.57 -20.30 -2.23
N ALA A 140 0.95 -21.11 -1.37
CA ALA A 140 0.53 -22.48 -1.65
C ALA A 140 -0.68 -22.54 -2.58
N TYR A 141 -0.52 -22.13 -3.84
CA TYR A 141 -1.55 -22.30 -4.87
C TYR A 141 -1.58 -23.74 -5.39
N GLU A 142 -2.72 -24.16 -5.96
CA GLU A 142 -2.91 -25.52 -6.43
C GLU A 142 -2.66 -25.66 -7.95
N GLY A 143 -2.18 -26.81 -8.37
CA GLY A 143 -2.07 -27.21 -9.77
C GLY A 143 -1.19 -26.26 -10.61
N SER A 144 -1.72 -25.81 -11.75
CA SER A 144 -1.02 -24.92 -12.69
C SER A 144 -0.91 -23.47 -12.20
N ASP A 145 -1.63 -23.10 -11.14
CA ASP A 145 -1.58 -21.77 -10.58
C ASP A 145 -0.32 -21.59 -9.70
N ALA A 146 0.20 -22.70 -9.16
CA ALA A 146 1.46 -22.69 -8.44
C ALA A 146 2.63 -22.40 -9.39
N ALA A 147 3.50 -21.49 -9.00
CA ALA A 147 4.76 -21.25 -9.69
C ALA A 147 5.89 -22.01 -8.96
N GLU A 148 6.79 -22.63 -9.74
CA GLU A 148 7.98 -23.21 -9.17
C GLU A 148 8.94 -22.11 -8.72
N LEU A 149 9.20 -22.02 -7.43
CA LEU A 149 10.16 -21.10 -6.85
C LEU A 149 11.52 -21.77 -6.83
N THR A 150 12.35 -21.54 -7.86
CA THR A 150 13.76 -21.89 -7.80
C THR A 150 14.53 -20.94 -6.87
N GLN A 151 15.62 -21.37 -6.29
CA GLN A 151 16.46 -20.49 -5.45
C GLN A 151 16.92 -19.26 -6.24
N GLU A 152 17.30 -19.42 -7.51
CA GLU A 152 17.72 -18.34 -8.40
C GLU A 152 16.60 -17.30 -8.58
N LYS A 153 15.35 -17.75 -8.79
CA LYS A 153 14.19 -16.84 -8.94
C LYS A 153 13.83 -16.14 -7.62
N ALA A 154 13.93 -16.84 -6.50
CA ALA A 154 13.76 -16.23 -5.19
C ALA A 154 14.80 -15.13 -4.94
N ASP A 155 16.08 -15.44 -5.21
CA ASP A 155 17.19 -14.50 -5.03
C ASP A 155 17.00 -13.26 -5.94
N GLU A 156 16.54 -13.44 -7.18
CA GLU A 156 16.24 -12.35 -8.11
C GLU A 156 15.16 -11.43 -7.55
N ILE A 157 13.98 -11.98 -7.20
CA ILE A 157 12.82 -11.23 -6.67
C ILE A 157 13.21 -10.47 -5.39
N LEU A 158 13.87 -11.17 -4.47
CA LEU A 158 14.21 -10.56 -3.18
C LEU A 158 15.37 -9.57 -3.28
N ALA A 159 16.35 -9.82 -4.18
CA ALA A 159 17.41 -8.85 -4.45
C ALA A 159 16.83 -7.56 -5.08
N GLU A 160 15.80 -7.67 -5.91
CA GLU A 160 15.08 -6.53 -6.44
C GLU A 160 14.32 -5.78 -5.34
N ALA A 161 13.57 -6.49 -4.49
CA ALA A 161 12.87 -5.90 -3.35
C ALA A 161 13.84 -5.19 -2.39
N VAL A 162 15.00 -5.78 -2.11
CA VAL A 162 16.05 -5.15 -1.27
C VAL A 162 16.67 -3.95 -1.98
N ARG A 163 16.93 -4.02 -3.30
CA ARG A 163 17.44 -2.86 -4.07
C ARG A 163 16.45 -1.73 -4.06
N ASN A 164 15.16 -2.00 -4.29
CA ASN A 164 14.10 -1.00 -4.29
C ASN A 164 13.93 -0.38 -2.90
N ALA A 165 14.00 -1.16 -1.84
CA ALA A 165 14.04 -0.64 -0.47
C ALA A 165 15.32 0.16 -0.15
N SER A 166 16.46 -0.17 -0.78
CA SER A 166 17.77 0.44 -0.55
C SER A 166 18.08 1.58 -1.55
N SER A 167 17.52 1.58 -2.75
CA SER A 167 17.68 2.68 -3.73
C SER A 167 16.96 3.94 -3.29
N ALA A 168 16.14 3.86 -2.27
CA ALA A 168 15.73 4.98 -1.44
C ALA A 168 16.91 5.72 -0.78
N GLN A 169 18.15 5.23 -0.90
CA GLN A 169 19.36 5.83 -0.35
C GLN A 169 20.35 6.37 -1.39
N VAL A 170 20.04 6.48 -2.68
CA VAL A 170 21.05 6.87 -3.68
C VAL A 170 20.73 8.17 -4.39
N THR A 171 21.58 9.16 -4.02
CA THR A 171 22.16 10.27 -4.77
C THR A 171 21.24 11.28 -5.46
N ALA A 172 21.13 12.43 -4.80
CA ALA A 172 20.91 13.73 -5.42
C ALA A 172 22.07 14.05 -6.40
N ALA A 173 21.92 13.69 -7.66
CA ALA A 173 22.70 14.24 -8.75
C ALA A 173 21.80 14.34 -9.98
N ASP A 174 21.43 15.57 -10.29
CA ASP A 174 20.59 16.08 -11.37
C ASP A 174 19.14 16.37 -10.96
N GLY A 175 18.85 17.64 -10.87
CA GLY A 175 17.65 18.29 -10.40
C GLY A 175 16.34 17.96 -11.14
N ALA A 176 15.89 16.79 -10.97
CA ALA A 176 14.51 16.28 -11.06
C ALA A 176 14.61 14.79 -10.69
N ALA A 177 14.73 14.49 -9.41
CA ALA A 177 14.66 13.09 -8.97
C ALA A 177 13.21 12.63 -9.17
N ALA A 178 12.95 11.95 -10.28
CA ALA A 178 11.79 11.08 -10.35
C ALA A 178 11.87 10.14 -9.12
N LEU A 179 10.77 9.98 -8.39
CA LEU A 179 10.64 8.97 -7.33
C LEU A 179 10.65 7.57 -7.96
N SER A 180 11.74 7.23 -8.68
CA SER A 180 11.94 5.90 -9.24
C SER A 180 12.23 4.93 -8.09
N GLY A 181 11.28 4.04 -7.81
CA GLY A 181 11.38 3.03 -6.75
C GLY A 181 10.54 3.29 -5.50
N VAL A 182 9.83 4.43 -5.40
CA VAL A 182 8.67 4.54 -4.52
C VAL A 182 7.44 4.24 -5.38
N GLU A 183 6.93 3.07 -5.28
CA GLU A 183 5.54 2.87 -5.62
C GLU A 183 4.72 3.66 -4.59
N LEU A 184 4.35 4.88 -4.94
CA LEU A 184 3.24 5.59 -4.30
C LEU A 184 2.00 4.88 -4.84
N PHE A 185 1.44 3.97 -4.07
CA PHE A 185 0.59 2.92 -4.60
C PHE A 185 -0.89 3.27 -4.63
N THR A 186 -1.29 4.40 -4.06
CA THR A 186 -2.69 4.80 -4.03
C THR A 186 -2.83 6.29 -4.20
N LEU A 187 -3.93 6.70 -4.84
CA LEU A 187 -4.32 8.10 -4.81
C LEU A 187 -4.58 8.53 -3.37
N PRO A 188 -4.16 9.72 -2.98
CA PRO A 188 -4.41 10.24 -1.63
C PRO A 188 -5.87 10.61 -1.38
N VAL A 189 -6.71 10.65 -2.42
CA VAL A 189 -8.17 10.87 -2.34
C VAL A 189 -8.89 9.98 -3.35
N ALA A 190 -10.19 9.70 -3.10
CA ALA A 190 -11.02 8.91 -4.02
C ALA A 190 -11.12 9.54 -5.41
N PRO A 191 -10.99 8.78 -6.51
CA PRO A 191 -11.13 9.26 -7.88
C PRO A 191 -12.60 9.46 -8.30
N PRO A 192 -12.81 10.19 -9.42
CA PRO A 192 -11.79 10.82 -10.22
C PRO A 192 -11.58 12.29 -9.80
N PRO A 193 -10.53 12.64 -9.13
CA PRO A 193 -10.21 14.03 -8.91
C PRO A 193 -9.81 14.69 -10.23
N GLN A 194 -10.26 15.92 -10.48
CA GLN A 194 -9.56 16.77 -11.43
C GLN A 194 -8.21 17.11 -10.81
N VAL A 195 -7.16 17.02 -11.60
CA VAL A 195 -5.79 17.21 -11.14
C VAL A 195 -5.21 18.45 -11.79
N SER A 196 -4.66 19.37 -10.99
CA SER A 196 -3.77 20.41 -11.49
C SER A 196 -2.32 20.01 -11.29
N GLY A 197 -1.48 20.30 -12.30
CA GLY A 197 -0.16 19.70 -12.40
C GLY A 197 0.91 20.34 -11.52
N TYR A 198 2.00 19.62 -11.36
CA TYR A 198 3.25 20.04 -10.74
C TYR A 198 3.91 21.16 -11.56
N ASP A 199 4.14 22.31 -10.95
CA ASP A 199 4.78 23.49 -11.56
C ASP A 199 5.63 24.28 -10.56
N PRO A 200 6.75 23.71 -10.11
CA PRO A 200 7.60 24.31 -9.08
C PRO A 200 8.24 25.63 -9.52
N GLU A 201 8.42 25.85 -10.82
CA GLU A 201 8.98 27.10 -11.34
C GLU A 201 8.04 28.29 -11.11
N ASN A 202 6.72 28.05 -11.08
CA ASN A 202 5.70 29.04 -10.77
C ASN A 202 5.17 28.93 -9.32
N GLY A 203 5.86 28.20 -8.44
CA GLY A 203 5.57 28.12 -7.01
C GLY A 203 4.51 27.07 -6.64
N HIS A 204 4.25 26.08 -7.51
CA HIS A 204 3.35 24.94 -7.26
C HIS A 204 4.13 23.62 -7.21
N PRO A 205 4.78 23.28 -6.07
CA PRO A 205 5.66 22.12 -5.96
C PRO A 205 4.91 20.78 -5.74
N GLY A 206 3.61 20.75 -5.94
CA GLY A 206 2.74 19.60 -5.69
C GLY A 206 1.69 19.39 -6.76
N ILE A 207 0.70 18.57 -6.42
CA ILE A 207 -0.46 18.27 -7.25
C ILE A 207 -1.72 18.59 -6.46
N ASP A 208 -2.67 19.31 -7.06
CA ASP A 208 -3.97 19.54 -6.45
C ASP A 208 -4.98 18.53 -6.94
N PHE A 209 -5.59 17.81 -6.02
CA PHE A 209 -6.69 16.90 -6.26
C PHE A 209 -8.00 17.57 -5.85
N ALA A 210 -8.80 18.02 -6.83
CA ALA A 210 -10.12 18.56 -6.57
C ALA A 210 -11.03 17.46 -6.00
N ALA A 211 -11.54 17.65 -4.80
CA ALA A 211 -12.42 16.71 -4.13
C ALA A 211 -13.45 17.45 -3.26
N GLU A 212 -14.54 16.77 -2.92
CA GLU A 212 -15.56 17.38 -2.05
C GLU A 212 -15.02 17.59 -0.63
N GLU A 213 -15.45 18.68 0.02
CA GLU A 213 -15.12 18.91 1.43
C GLU A 213 -15.63 17.75 2.29
N GLY A 214 -14.74 17.18 3.10
CA GLY A 214 -15.02 16.02 3.94
C GLY A 214 -14.74 14.68 3.29
N ALA A 215 -14.27 14.63 2.04
CA ALA A 215 -13.74 13.41 1.45
C ALA A 215 -12.52 12.92 2.25
N GLU A 216 -12.37 11.61 2.37
CA GLU A 216 -11.25 11.01 3.11
C GLU A 216 -9.93 11.21 2.37
N VAL A 217 -8.88 11.50 3.13
CA VAL A 217 -7.49 11.62 2.67
C VAL A 217 -6.70 10.45 3.21
N TYR A 218 -6.02 9.72 2.33
CA TYR A 218 -5.34 8.47 2.64
C TYR A 218 -3.83 8.60 2.57
N ALA A 219 -3.12 7.85 3.44
CA ALA A 219 -1.69 7.66 3.33
C ALA A 219 -1.34 6.93 2.03
N VAL A 220 -0.49 7.50 1.19
CA VAL A 220 -0.09 6.89 -0.09
C VAL A 220 0.85 5.69 0.10
N ALA A 221 1.52 5.59 1.24
CA ALA A 221 2.42 4.50 1.62
C ALA A 221 2.52 4.41 3.15
N ASP A 222 3.11 3.32 3.67
CA ASP A 222 3.48 3.20 5.08
C ASP A 222 4.43 4.32 5.50
N GLY A 223 4.32 4.81 6.74
CA GLY A 223 5.21 5.87 7.22
C GLY A 223 5.00 6.24 8.67
N ILE A 224 5.76 7.25 9.11
CA ILE A 224 5.61 7.87 10.41
C ILE A 224 5.18 9.31 10.20
N VAL A 225 4.14 9.74 10.89
CA VAL A 225 3.71 11.13 10.91
C VAL A 225 4.80 11.97 11.56
N THR A 226 5.47 12.82 10.81
CA THR A 226 6.46 13.78 11.35
C THR A 226 5.81 15.06 11.79
N THR A 227 4.74 15.49 11.10
CA THR A 227 4.00 16.71 11.40
C THR A 227 2.50 16.47 11.21
N ALA A 228 1.70 16.97 12.14
CA ALA A 228 0.26 17.14 12.03
C ALA A 228 -0.09 18.45 12.74
N ASP A 229 -0.20 19.54 12.00
CA ASP A 229 -0.28 20.90 12.54
C ASP A 229 -1.09 21.83 11.63
N TYR A 230 -1.10 23.13 11.94
CA TYR A 230 -1.72 24.18 11.16
C TYR A 230 -0.70 25.26 10.78
N ASP A 231 -0.71 25.66 9.53
CA ASP A 231 0.05 26.77 8.98
C ASP A 231 -0.89 27.74 8.23
N ALA A 232 -0.54 29.03 8.14
CA ALA A 232 -1.38 30.03 7.52
C ALA A 232 -1.52 29.85 5.99
N GLU A 233 -0.53 29.27 5.33
CA GLU A 233 -0.52 28.98 3.90
C GLU A 233 -1.10 27.60 3.62
N LYS A 234 -0.60 26.56 4.31
CA LYS A 234 -0.96 25.14 4.13
C LYS A 234 -2.31 24.75 4.76
N GLY A 235 -2.83 25.56 5.67
CA GLY A 235 -3.98 25.17 6.50
C GLY A 235 -3.62 24.05 7.48
N ASN A 236 -4.56 23.18 7.81
CA ASN A 236 -4.26 21.92 8.50
C ASN A 236 -3.51 21.01 7.53
N TYR A 237 -2.39 20.47 7.96
CA TYR A 237 -1.56 19.62 7.11
C TYR A 237 -0.93 18.46 7.87
N VAL A 238 -0.60 17.42 7.15
CA VAL A 238 0.10 16.23 7.63
C VAL A 238 1.33 15.98 6.77
N VAL A 239 2.45 15.61 7.39
CA VAL A 239 3.66 15.15 6.72
C VAL A 239 3.98 13.74 7.19
N LEU A 240 4.25 12.85 6.25
CA LEU A 240 4.71 11.48 6.49
C LEU A 240 6.15 11.32 6.05
N ASP A 241 6.97 10.72 6.91
CA ASP A 241 8.28 10.16 6.55
C ASP A 241 8.12 8.67 6.22
N HIS A 242 8.47 8.30 5.00
CA HIS A 242 8.43 6.93 4.48
C HIS A 242 9.80 6.23 4.57
N GLY A 243 10.78 6.88 5.20
CA GLY A 243 12.16 6.41 5.26
C GLY A 243 12.95 6.67 3.96
N GLY A 244 14.28 6.57 4.05
CA GLY A 244 15.16 6.78 2.89
C GLY A 244 15.10 8.18 2.29
N GLY A 245 14.80 9.21 3.08
CA GLY A 245 14.70 10.61 2.63
C GLY A 245 13.39 10.94 1.88
N ARG A 246 12.41 10.05 1.91
CA ARG A 246 11.12 10.22 1.23
C ARG A 246 10.08 10.77 2.17
N GLU A 247 9.42 11.84 1.77
CA GLU A 247 8.33 12.46 2.50
C GLU A 247 7.14 12.73 1.59
N THR A 248 5.94 12.68 2.16
CA THR A 248 4.72 13.19 1.53
C THR A 248 4.03 14.18 2.43
N GLU A 249 3.45 15.22 1.84
CA GLU A 249 2.74 16.27 2.54
C GLU A 249 1.33 16.43 1.99
N TYR A 250 0.35 16.54 2.89
CA TYR A 250 -1.09 16.60 2.63
C TYR A 250 -1.62 17.90 3.23
N GLN A 251 -2.03 18.88 2.40
CA GLN A 251 -2.40 20.21 2.84
C GLN A 251 -3.88 20.52 2.64
N HIS A 252 -4.31 21.67 3.17
CA HIS A 252 -5.66 22.24 3.12
C HIS A 252 -6.73 21.38 3.78
N LEU A 253 -6.33 20.46 4.67
CA LEU A 253 -7.24 19.53 5.33
C LEU A 253 -8.31 20.31 6.16
N LYS A 254 -9.51 19.76 6.22
CA LYS A 254 -10.54 20.20 7.16
C LYS A 254 -10.10 19.87 8.59
N SER A 255 -9.59 18.67 8.78
CA SER A 255 -9.01 18.18 10.05
C SER A 255 -8.12 16.98 9.79
N SER A 256 -7.10 16.79 10.63
CA SER A 256 -6.32 15.55 10.68
C SER A 256 -6.91 14.58 11.71
N LEU A 257 -6.74 13.27 11.47
CA LEU A 257 -7.09 12.17 12.38
C LEU A 257 -5.85 11.52 13.01
N VAL A 258 -4.68 11.99 12.66
CA VAL A 258 -3.39 11.45 13.10
C VAL A 258 -2.59 12.51 13.84
N SER A 259 -1.57 12.08 14.58
CA SER A 259 -0.70 12.94 15.38
C SER A 259 0.77 12.65 15.11
N ALA A 260 1.64 13.64 15.28
CA ALA A 260 3.08 13.47 15.13
C ALA A 260 3.61 12.31 16.01
N GLY A 261 4.50 11.50 15.45
CA GLY A 261 5.04 10.26 16.03
C GLY A 261 4.19 9.01 15.81
N GLN A 262 3.00 9.13 15.25
CA GLN A 262 2.15 7.98 14.94
C GLN A 262 2.67 7.25 13.71
N SER A 263 2.77 5.92 13.78
CA SER A 263 2.94 5.08 12.59
C SER A 263 1.63 4.93 11.87
N VAL A 264 1.65 5.07 10.55
CA VAL A 264 0.51 4.87 9.65
C VAL A 264 0.86 3.83 8.60
N VAL A 265 -0.16 3.13 8.13
CA VAL A 265 -0.03 2.19 7.01
C VAL A 265 -0.65 2.79 5.76
N GLN A 266 -0.22 2.31 4.61
CA GLN A 266 -0.81 2.69 3.32
C GLN A 266 -2.33 2.57 3.36
N CYS A 267 -3.04 3.53 2.74
CA CYS A 267 -4.50 3.65 2.73
C CYS A 267 -5.14 3.92 4.09
N GLN A 268 -4.37 4.14 5.15
CA GLN A 268 -4.94 4.64 6.39
C GLN A 268 -5.47 6.05 6.18
N VAL A 269 -6.67 6.33 6.70
CA VAL A 269 -7.25 7.69 6.67
C VAL A 269 -6.41 8.61 7.56
N LEU A 270 -5.87 9.67 6.96
CA LEU A 270 -5.07 10.70 7.64
C LEU A 270 -5.91 11.88 8.12
N GLY A 271 -7.03 12.14 7.43
CA GLY A 271 -7.90 13.30 7.67
C GLY A 271 -8.93 13.45 6.58
N TYR A 272 -9.47 14.65 6.45
CA TYR A 272 -10.52 14.97 5.51
C TYR A 272 -10.16 16.17 4.66
N VAL A 273 -10.52 16.15 3.38
CA VAL A 273 -10.38 17.28 2.44
C VAL A 273 -11.10 18.49 3.01
N GLY A 274 -10.46 19.64 2.92
CA GLY A 274 -10.99 20.92 3.34
C GLY A 274 -10.62 22.04 2.36
N SER A 275 -10.62 23.26 2.88
CA SER A 275 -10.20 24.49 2.20
C SER A 275 -9.55 25.41 3.21
N THR A 276 -8.77 24.89 4.15
CA THR A 276 -8.09 25.68 5.18
C THR A 276 -6.78 26.27 4.65
N GLY A 277 -6.28 27.34 5.29
CA GLY A 277 -5.10 28.07 4.83
C GLY A 277 -5.36 28.92 3.59
N ASN A 278 -4.36 29.03 2.71
CA ASN A 278 -4.45 29.77 1.45
C ASN A 278 -5.03 28.91 0.33
N SER A 279 -6.32 28.64 0.37
CA SER A 279 -7.03 27.77 -0.57
C SER A 279 -8.19 28.50 -1.24
N THR A 280 -8.42 28.25 -2.52
CA THR A 280 -9.52 28.86 -3.31
C THR A 280 -10.81 28.06 -3.29
N GLY A 281 -10.81 26.86 -2.72
CA GLY A 281 -11.97 25.95 -2.63
C GLY A 281 -11.54 24.56 -2.15
N PRO A 282 -12.47 23.64 -1.92
CA PRO A 282 -12.14 22.30 -1.44
C PRO A 282 -11.24 21.53 -2.41
N HIS A 283 -10.07 21.14 -1.95
CA HIS A 283 -9.11 20.27 -2.66
C HIS A 283 -8.07 19.74 -1.66
N LEU A 284 -7.34 18.72 -2.06
CA LEU A 284 -6.12 18.28 -1.41
C LEU A 284 -4.93 18.79 -2.25
N HIS A 285 -4.08 19.61 -1.66
CA HIS A 285 -2.73 19.84 -2.20
C HIS A 285 -1.81 18.75 -1.66
N PHE A 286 -1.17 18.01 -2.58
CA PHE A 286 -0.31 16.87 -2.27
C PHE A 286 1.09 17.09 -2.82
N GLU A 287 2.10 16.99 -1.95
CA GLU A 287 3.50 17.06 -2.34
C GLU A 287 4.21 15.74 -2.00
N ALA A 288 5.18 15.38 -2.82
CA ALA A 288 6.17 14.36 -2.47
C ALA A 288 7.56 14.98 -2.55
N ARG A 289 8.47 14.52 -1.69
CA ARG A 289 9.84 14.99 -1.60
C ARG A 289 10.82 13.82 -1.51
N GLN A 290 11.98 13.98 -2.14
CA GLN A 290 13.14 13.12 -1.97
C GLN A 290 14.30 13.97 -1.44
N ASP A 291 14.85 13.60 -0.28
CA ASP A 291 15.95 14.35 0.37
C ASP A 291 15.65 15.85 0.50
N SER A 292 14.41 16.18 0.88
CA SER A 292 13.84 17.53 1.01
C SER A 292 13.64 18.29 -0.31
N ALA A 293 13.96 17.71 -1.48
CA ALA A 293 13.67 18.30 -2.78
C ALA A 293 12.28 17.86 -3.28
N PRO A 294 11.45 18.79 -3.83
CA PRO A 294 10.19 18.41 -4.44
C PRO A 294 10.39 17.39 -5.56
N ALA A 295 9.53 16.39 -5.62
CA ALA A 295 9.54 15.35 -6.63
C ALA A 295 8.37 15.50 -7.60
N ASP A 296 8.66 15.39 -8.89
CA ASP A 296 7.64 15.40 -9.94
C ASP A 296 6.89 14.06 -9.95
N LEU A 297 5.59 14.13 -9.69
CA LEU A 297 4.69 12.99 -9.70
C LEU A 297 3.91 12.87 -11.02
N THR A 298 4.06 13.84 -11.95
CA THR A 298 3.41 13.79 -13.26
C THR A 298 4.01 12.66 -14.09
N GLY A 299 3.24 11.63 -14.39
CA GLY A 299 3.73 10.44 -15.10
C GLY A 299 4.07 9.24 -14.20
N THR A 300 3.83 9.35 -12.90
CA THR A 300 3.87 8.19 -12.01
C THR A 300 2.58 7.36 -12.15
N ALA A 301 2.62 6.09 -11.73
CA ALA A 301 1.44 5.22 -11.67
C ALA A 301 0.30 5.80 -10.81
N LEU A 302 0.59 6.76 -9.94
CA LEU A 302 -0.37 7.50 -9.11
C LEU A 302 -1.42 8.26 -9.95
N LEU A 303 -1.09 8.68 -11.17
CA LEU A 303 -1.97 9.45 -12.05
C LEU A 303 -2.45 8.68 -13.28
N ALA A 304 -2.09 7.40 -13.40
CA ALA A 304 -2.35 6.57 -14.59
C ALA A 304 -3.64 5.74 -14.50
N GLU A 305 -4.48 5.90 -13.47
CA GLU A 305 -5.79 5.22 -13.34
C GLU A 305 -6.95 6.09 -13.76
#